data_5e3d1342f6b66fcd541acc9a87cbc5f3
#
_entry.id   5e3d1342f6b66fcd541acc9a87cbc5f3
#
_cell.length_a   1.000
_cell.length_b   1.000
_cell.length_c   1.000
_cell.angle_alpha   90.00
_cell.angle_beta   90.00
_cell.angle_gamma   90.00
#
_symmetry.space_group_name_H-M   'P 1'
#
loop_
_entity.id
_entity.type
_entity.pdbx_description
1 polymer ?
#
loop_
_entity_poly.entity_id
_entity_poly.type
_entity_poly.pdbx_seq_one_letter_code
_entity_poly.pdbx_strand_id
1 'polypeptide(L)'
;MIIGTVVEGPTDRLVLKAVLGKLIPGQHRYLPLQPTPTFGETGSGWKGVRRWCRETWRREGLTLDAILSGATGPALDLLVIHVDASIAAEADLQEGDDDPVADLQQPCPPVASTAIRLRQVIAHWLRQDTLPSKVVLAIPAQDTESWTFTALFPDDELCMRPVYECLRSGANHPGYRLTLKKYGKLLRRTDGQIKKPERVYQTIAPQVAEAWKTVRERCSQAEQFTQDVEQHA
;
A
#
# COMPACT_ATOMS: atom_id res chain seq x y z
N MET A 1 2.49 16.13 12.90
CA MET A 1 2.49 16.15 11.44
C MET A 1 1.08 15.91 10.89
N ILE A 2 0.80 16.43 9.70
CA ILE A 2 -0.42 16.12 8.93
C ILE A 2 -0.03 15.17 7.81
N ILE A 3 -0.55 13.96 7.85
CA ILE A 3 -0.21 12.88 6.93
C ILE A 3 -1.41 12.57 6.05
N GLY A 4 -1.30 12.84 4.75
CA GLY A 4 -2.29 12.45 3.74
C GLY A 4 -2.13 10.98 3.37
N THR A 5 -3.23 10.25 3.16
CA THR A 5 -3.18 8.85 2.74
C THR A 5 -4.07 8.61 1.52
N VAL A 6 -3.47 8.01 0.49
CA VAL A 6 -4.12 7.55 -0.74
C VAL A 6 -3.86 6.07 -0.85
N VAL A 7 -4.86 5.25 -0.58
CA VAL A 7 -4.72 3.79 -0.42
C VAL A 7 -5.82 3.04 -1.16
N GLU A 8 -5.61 1.77 -1.44
CA GLU A 8 -6.61 0.93 -2.12
C GLU A 8 -7.85 0.68 -1.28
N GLY A 9 -7.69 0.46 0.03
CA GLY A 9 -8.79 0.09 0.90
C GLY A 9 -8.66 0.60 2.34
N PRO A 10 -9.76 0.54 3.11
CA PRO A 10 -9.75 0.99 4.50
C PRO A 10 -8.86 0.13 5.41
N THR A 11 -8.69 -1.16 5.09
CA THR A 11 -7.84 -2.07 5.87
C THR A 11 -6.36 -1.74 5.70
N ASP A 12 -5.92 -1.42 4.48
CA ASP A 12 -4.55 -0.99 4.18
C ASP A 12 -4.24 0.32 4.91
N ARG A 13 -5.21 1.25 4.94
CA ARG A 13 -5.07 2.49 5.72
C ARG A 13 -4.88 2.24 7.20
N LEU A 14 -5.58 1.26 7.79
CA LEU A 14 -5.43 0.94 9.22
C LEU A 14 -4.01 0.42 9.52
N VAL A 15 -3.48 -0.47 8.69
CA VAL A 15 -2.12 -0.99 8.82
C VAL A 15 -1.10 0.14 8.67
N LEU A 16 -1.18 0.89 7.59
CA LEU A 16 -0.24 2.00 7.34
C LEU A 16 -0.29 3.07 8.42
N LYS A 17 -1.48 3.45 8.89
CA LYS A 17 -1.63 4.41 10.01
C LYS A 17 -0.93 3.91 11.28
N ALA A 18 -1.09 2.64 11.62
CA ALA A 18 -0.45 2.07 12.81
C ALA A 18 1.08 2.03 12.65
N VAL A 19 1.57 1.60 11.48
CA VAL A 19 3.01 1.55 11.17
C VAL A 19 3.62 2.95 11.17
N LEU A 20 3.01 3.93 10.51
CA LEU A 20 3.49 5.31 10.50
C LEU A 20 3.53 5.91 11.92
N GLY A 21 2.54 5.62 12.75
CA GLY A 21 2.55 6.04 14.16
C GLY A 21 3.66 5.40 14.99
N LYS A 22 4.23 4.28 14.55
CA LYS A 22 5.40 3.62 15.15
C LYS A 22 6.71 4.20 14.61
N LEU A 23 6.77 4.48 13.31
CA LEU A 23 7.98 4.98 12.65
C LEU A 23 8.25 6.44 12.95
N ILE A 24 7.21 7.26 13.00
CA ILE A 24 7.33 8.70 13.21
C ILE A 24 6.92 9.05 14.64
N PRO A 25 7.83 9.57 15.48
CA PRO A 25 7.50 9.95 16.85
C PRO A 25 6.50 11.11 16.93
N GLY A 26 5.62 11.10 17.93
CA GLY A 26 4.70 12.19 18.23
C GLY A 26 3.24 11.92 17.83
N GLN A 27 2.41 12.97 17.87
CA GLN A 27 1.01 12.88 17.46
C GLN A 27 0.82 13.35 16.02
N HIS A 28 0.05 12.57 15.26
CA HIS A 28 -0.20 12.85 13.85
C HIS A 28 -1.70 12.92 13.55
N ARG A 29 -2.06 13.86 12.68
CA ARG A 29 -3.38 13.92 12.07
C ARG A 29 -3.34 13.23 10.73
N TYR A 30 -4.14 12.19 10.57
CA TYR A 30 -4.25 11.44 9.31
C TYR A 30 -5.45 11.93 8.51
N LEU A 31 -5.20 12.29 7.24
CA LEU A 31 -6.22 12.72 6.31
C LEU A 31 -6.44 11.63 5.25
N PRO A 32 -7.58 10.94 5.24
CA PRO A 32 -7.90 9.98 4.19
C PRO A 32 -8.30 10.74 2.92
N LEU A 33 -7.42 10.73 1.93
CA LEU A 33 -7.65 11.39 0.64
C LEU A 33 -8.30 10.41 -0.36
N GLN A 34 -7.97 9.10 -0.26
CA GLN A 34 -8.55 8.01 -1.03
C GLN A 34 -8.44 6.71 -0.21
N PRO A 35 -9.48 5.85 -0.14
CA PRO A 35 -10.87 6.19 -0.49
C PRO A 35 -11.44 7.28 0.41
N THR A 36 -12.24 8.14 -0.17
CA THR A 36 -12.96 9.15 0.62
C THR A 36 -14.07 8.48 1.44
N PRO A 37 -14.38 8.99 2.64
CA PRO A 37 -15.50 8.47 3.44
C PRO A 37 -16.88 8.70 2.82
N THR A 38 -16.98 9.63 1.88
CA THR A 38 -18.23 9.97 1.16
C THR A 38 -18.50 8.96 0.06
N PHE A 39 -19.68 8.38 0.14
CA PHE A 39 -20.19 7.34 -0.75
C PHE A 39 -20.11 7.68 -2.25
N GLY A 40 -19.66 6.75 -3.04
CA GLY A 40 -20.29 6.34 -4.28
C GLY A 40 -19.52 6.55 -5.58
N GLU A 41 -18.52 7.42 -5.74
CA GLU A 41 -18.01 7.68 -7.11
C GLU A 41 -16.52 7.54 -7.35
N THR A 42 -15.68 7.50 -6.34
CA THR A 42 -14.23 7.46 -6.56
C THR A 42 -13.64 6.06 -6.73
N GLY A 43 -14.44 5.00 -6.58
CA GLY A 43 -13.98 3.62 -6.68
C GLY A 43 -13.05 3.21 -5.53
N SER A 44 -12.95 1.91 -5.28
CA SER A 44 -11.99 1.29 -4.36
C SER A 44 -10.88 0.60 -5.16
N GLY A 45 -9.85 0.12 -4.47
CA GLY A 45 -8.71 -0.55 -5.08
C GLY A 45 -7.81 0.39 -5.85
N TRP A 46 -6.87 -0.19 -6.59
CA TRP A 46 -5.87 0.55 -7.35
C TRP A 46 -6.47 1.51 -8.39
N LYS A 47 -7.65 1.20 -8.95
CA LYS A 47 -8.35 2.10 -9.89
C LYS A 47 -8.77 3.40 -9.21
N GLY A 48 -9.14 3.34 -7.93
CA GLY A 48 -9.41 4.53 -7.12
C GLY A 48 -8.16 5.36 -6.88
N VAL A 49 -7.04 4.70 -6.53
CA VAL A 49 -5.72 5.36 -6.36
C VAL A 49 -5.28 6.02 -7.68
N ARG A 50 -5.33 5.29 -8.80
CA ARG A 50 -5.01 5.83 -10.14
C ARG A 50 -5.84 7.05 -10.48
N ARG A 51 -7.16 6.98 -10.23
CA ARG A 51 -8.06 8.11 -10.47
C ARG A 51 -7.67 9.31 -9.62
N TRP A 52 -7.44 9.11 -8.33
CA TRP A 52 -7.02 10.20 -7.45
C TRP A 52 -5.72 10.85 -7.95
N CYS A 53 -4.71 10.08 -8.28
CA CYS A 53 -3.45 10.60 -8.83
C CYS A 53 -3.68 11.43 -10.10
N ARG A 54 -4.52 10.95 -11.01
CA ARG A 54 -4.83 11.68 -12.26
C ARG A 54 -5.64 12.95 -12.02
N GLU A 55 -6.48 13.03 -11.03
CA GLU A 55 -7.23 14.24 -10.67
C GLU A 55 -6.30 15.39 -10.23
N THR A 56 -5.11 15.09 -9.69
CA THR A 56 -4.13 16.10 -9.24
C THR A 56 -3.56 16.98 -10.36
N TRP A 57 -3.91 16.72 -11.62
CA TRP A 57 -3.50 17.54 -12.76
C TRP A 57 -4.62 17.75 -13.78
N ARG A 58 -5.73 17.02 -13.64
CA ARG A 58 -6.91 17.19 -14.51
C ARG A 58 -7.84 18.29 -14.05
N ARG A 59 -7.87 18.53 -12.74
CA ARG A 59 -8.72 19.57 -12.15
C ARG A 59 -7.92 20.83 -11.92
N GLU A 60 -8.41 21.93 -12.48
CA GLU A 60 -7.83 23.24 -12.23
C GLU A 60 -7.80 23.56 -10.75
N GLY A 61 -6.66 24.03 -10.24
CA GLY A 61 -6.45 24.34 -8.83
C GLY A 61 -6.26 23.14 -7.88
N LEU A 62 -6.34 21.91 -8.36
CA LEU A 62 -6.12 20.70 -7.56
C LEU A 62 -4.78 20.01 -7.93
N THR A 63 -3.71 20.77 -8.06
CA THR A 63 -2.40 20.19 -8.35
C THR A 63 -1.82 19.46 -7.13
N LEU A 64 -0.89 18.54 -7.39
CA LEU A 64 -0.18 17.86 -6.30
C LEU A 64 0.51 18.87 -5.37
N ASP A 65 1.15 19.89 -5.93
CA ASP A 65 1.79 20.96 -5.16
C ASP A 65 0.78 21.77 -4.34
N ALA A 66 -0.40 22.06 -4.90
CA ALA A 66 -1.47 22.74 -4.17
C ALA A 66 -1.98 21.91 -2.98
N ILE A 67 -2.06 20.58 -3.14
CA ILE A 67 -2.42 19.66 -2.06
C ILE A 67 -1.32 19.65 -0.99
N LEU A 68 -0.07 19.49 -1.39
CA LEU A 68 1.07 19.41 -0.48
C LEU A 68 1.31 20.73 0.27
N SER A 69 1.14 21.87 -0.41
CA SER A 69 1.32 23.22 0.19
C SER A 69 0.15 23.70 1.03
N GLY A 70 -1.01 23.02 0.92
CA GLY A 70 -2.22 23.40 1.63
C GLY A 70 -3.07 24.47 0.93
N ALA A 71 -2.86 24.73 -0.35
CA ALA A 71 -3.69 25.67 -1.10
C ALA A 71 -5.16 25.20 -1.25
N THR A 72 -5.39 23.88 -1.12
CA THR A 72 -6.73 23.27 -1.25
C THR A 72 -7.27 22.70 0.08
N GLY A 73 -6.54 22.88 1.19
CA GLY A 73 -6.87 22.34 2.50
C GLY A 73 -5.70 22.53 3.48
N PRO A 74 -5.57 21.71 4.52
CA PRO A 74 -4.40 21.76 5.38
C PRO A 74 -3.15 21.29 4.61
N ALA A 75 -2.02 22.00 4.77
CA ALA A 75 -0.74 21.57 4.22
C ALA A 75 -0.35 20.18 4.72
N LEU A 76 0.16 19.34 3.85
CA LEU A 76 0.64 18.01 4.21
C LEU A 76 2.14 18.07 4.54
N ASP A 77 2.51 17.44 5.64
CA ASP A 77 3.90 17.18 5.97
C ASP A 77 4.40 15.94 5.23
N LEU A 78 3.51 14.95 5.04
CA LEU A 78 3.79 13.71 4.32
C LEU A 78 2.53 13.27 3.54
N LEU A 79 2.72 12.76 2.34
CA LEU A 79 1.70 12.07 1.54
C LEU A 79 2.13 10.63 1.29
N VAL A 80 1.36 9.68 1.79
CA VAL A 80 1.60 8.25 1.55
C VAL A 80 0.62 7.73 0.50
N ILE A 81 1.16 7.19 -0.59
CA ILE A 81 0.39 6.54 -1.65
C ILE A 81 0.69 5.04 -1.61
N HIS A 82 -0.36 4.23 -1.54
CA HIS A 82 -0.26 2.78 -1.44
C HIS A 82 -0.94 2.10 -2.61
N VAL A 83 -0.23 1.14 -3.19
CA VAL A 83 -0.79 0.13 -4.09
C VAL A 83 -0.11 -1.22 -3.82
N ASP A 84 -0.88 -2.29 -3.92
CA ASP A 84 -0.36 -3.65 -3.85
C ASP A 84 0.42 -3.99 -5.14
N ALA A 85 1.59 -4.64 -5.04
CA ALA A 85 2.35 -5.00 -6.25
C ALA A 85 1.65 -6.04 -7.12
N SER A 86 0.64 -6.72 -6.60
CA SER A 86 -0.20 -7.66 -7.36
C SER A 86 -0.94 -6.99 -8.52
N ILE A 87 -1.19 -5.67 -8.46
CA ILE A 87 -1.83 -4.93 -9.56
C ILE A 87 -1.03 -4.96 -10.87
N ALA A 88 0.28 -5.22 -10.80
CA ALA A 88 1.12 -5.35 -11.98
C ALA A 88 0.68 -6.47 -12.95
N ALA A 89 -0.14 -7.41 -12.48
CA ALA A 89 -0.72 -8.49 -13.29
C ALA A 89 -2.09 -8.13 -13.91
N GLU A 90 -2.66 -6.96 -13.56
CA GLU A 90 -3.97 -6.55 -14.03
C GLU A 90 -3.93 -6.15 -15.52
N ALA A 91 -4.76 -6.79 -16.34
CA ALA A 91 -4.82 -6.53 -17.78
C ALA A 91 -5.14 -5.04 -18.08
N ASP A 92 -6.09 -4.47 -17.35
CA ASP A 92 -6.48 -3.05 -17.50
C ASP A 92 -5.32 -2.07 -17.24
N LEU A 93 -4.28 -2.49 -16.52
CA LEU A 93 -3.10 -1.68 -16.27
C LEU A 93 -2.05 -1.85 -17.38
N GLN A 94 -1.98 -3.06 -17.96
CA GLN A 94 -1.03 -3.39 -19.03
C GLN A 94 -1.48 -2.89 -20.40
N GLU A 95 -2.80 -2.84 -20.66
CA GLU A 95 -3.38 -2.48 -21.96
C GLU A 95 -3.79 -1.00 -22.07
N GLY A 96 -3.61 -0.22 -20.99
CA GLY A 96 -4.02 1.19 -21.00
C GLY A 96 -3.08 2.06 -21.84
N ASP A 97 -3.58 2.70 -22.88
CA ASP A 97 -2.85 3.63 -23.78
C ASP A 97 -2.08 4.75 -23.06
N ASP A 98 -2.43 5.00 -21.82
CA ASP A 98 -1.88 6.06 -20.98
C ASP A 98 -0.82 5.58 -19.95
N ASP A 99 -0.47 4.30 -19.90
CA ASP A 99 0.48 3.77 -18.93
C ASP A 99 1.75 3.27 -19.63
N PRO A 100 2.88 3.98 -19.49
CA PRO A 100 4.04 3.87 -20.39
C PRO A 100 4.93 2.65 -20.13
N VAL A 101 4.53 1.70 -19.30
CA VAL A 101 5.41 0.63 -18.86
C VAL A 101 4.95 -0.72 -19.41
N ALA A 102 5.51 -1.10 -20.57
CA ALA A 102 5.47 -2.49 -21.02
C ALA A 102 6.15 -3.40 -19.96
N ASP A 103 5.71 -4.64 -19.86
CA ASP A 103 6.28 -5.64 -18.95
C ASP A 103 6.31 -5.18 -17.48
N LEU A 104 5.20 -4.64 -16.99
CA LEU A 104 5.09 -4.14 -15.62
C LEU A 104 5.36 -5.23 -14.59
N GLN A 105 4.82 -6.42 -14.82
CA GLN A 105 5.06 -7.58 -13.97
C GLN A 105 6.42 -8.21 -14.29
N GLN A 106 7.39 -8.02 -13.41
CA GLN A 106 8.72 -8.59 -13.57
C GLN A 106 8.84 -9.98 -12.95
N PRO A 107 9.82 -10.80 -13.39
CA PRO A 107 10.18 -12.03 -12.70
C PRO A 107 10.46 -11.79 -11.21
N CYS A 108 10.06 -12.73 -10.38
CA CYS A 108 10.29 -12.67 -8.95
C CYS A 108 10.96 -13.98 -8.50
N PRO A 109 12.10 -13.99 -7.81
CA PRO A 109 12.87 -12.85 -7.35
C PRO A 109 13.68 -12.10 -8.44
N PRO A 110 14.08 -10.83 -8.24
CA PRO A 110 13.87 -10.04 -7.03
C PRO A 110 12.52 -9.31 -7.01
N VAL A 111 11.96 -9.17 -5.82
CA VAL A 111 10.69 -8.45 -5.59
C VAL A 111 10.76 -7.00 -6.03
N ALA A 112 11.90 -6.35 -5.81
CA ALA A 112 12.11 -4.94 -6.10
C ALA A 112 11.84 -4.57 -7.57
N SER A 113 12.04 -5.48 -8.51
CA SER A 113 11.89 -5.18 -9.95
C SER A 113 10.48 -4.71 -10.31
N THR A 114 9.43 -5.41 -9.84
CA THR A 114 8.04 -4.99 -10.05
C THR A 114 7.72 -3.70 -9.29
N ALA A 115 8.19 -3.56 -8.05
CA ALA A 115 7.96 -2.36 -7.25
C ALA A 115 8.58 -1.11 -7.88
N ILE A 116 9.78 -1.21 -8.45
CA ILE A 116 10.44 -0.10 -9.18
C ILE A 116 9.59 0.32 -10.38
N ARG A 117 9.04 -0.63 -11.15
CA ARG A 117 8.16 -0.34 -12.28
C ARG A 117 6.88 0.37 -11.83
N LEU A 118 6.28 -0.11 -10.74
CA LEU A 118 5.08 0.52 -10.17
C LEU A 118 5.35 1.94 -9.66
N ARG A 119 6.52 2.20 -9.08
CA ARG A 119 6.93 3.58 -8.71
C ARG A 119 6.92 4.50 -9.93
N GLN A 120 7.42 4.04 -11.08
CA GLN A 120 7.40 4.80 -12.34
C GLN A 120 5.95 5.04 -12.82
N VAL A 121 5.10 4.01 -12.75
CA VAL A 121 3.67 4.13 -13.11
C VAL A 121 2.94 5.14 -12.22
N ILE A 122 3.17 5.11 -10.90
CA ILE A 122 2.53 6.07 -9.99
C ILE A 122 3.04 7.50 -10.26
N ALA A 123 4.34 7.68 -10.49
CA ALA A 123 4.89 8.98 -10.88
C ALA A 123 4.25 9.49 -12.18
N HIS A 124 4.08 8.61 -13.17
CA HIS A 124 3.37 8.94 -14.42
C HIS A 124 1.90 9.31 -14.16
N TRP A 125 1.17 8.59 -13.30
CA TRP A 125 -0.20 8.96 -12.93
C TRP A 125 -0.30 10.36 -12.33
N LEU A 126 0.75 10.78 -11.62
CA LEU A 126 0.87 12.11 -11.00
C LEU A 126 1.42 13.16 -11.97
N ARG A 127 1.85 12.77 -13.18
CA ARG A 127 2.61 13.61 -14.14
C ARG A 127 3.87 14.22 -13.51
N GLN A 128 4.61 13.42 -12.79
CA GLN A 128 5.87 13.80 -12.17
C GLN A 128 7.01 12.99 -12.78
N ASP A 129 8.09 13.64 -13.21
CA ASP A 129 9.33 12.95 -13.59
C ASP A 129 10.03 12.34 -12.37
N THR A 130 9.97 13.07 -11.25
CA THR A 130 10.43 12.63 -9.93
C THR A 130 9.38 13.00 -8.89
N LEU A 131 9.13 12.09 -7.96
CA LEU A 131 8.17 12.36 -6.90
C LEU A 131 8.72 13.46 -5.95
N PRO A 132 7.86 14.42 -5.52
CA PRO A 132 8.24 15.38 -4.50
C PRO A 132 8.72 14.68 -3.22
N SER A 133 9.65 15.30 -2.51
CA SER A 133 10.22 14.71 -1.27
C SER A 133 9.17 14.34 -0.23
N LYS A 134 8.06 15.06 -0.15
CA LYS A 134 6.96 14.75 0.77
C LYS A 134 6.09 13.55 0.35
N VAL A 135 6.36 12.89 -0.77
CA VAL A 135 5.58 11.76 -1.27
C VAL A 135 6.34 10.46 -1.04
N VAL A 136 5.76 9.56 -0.26
CA VAL A 136 6.29 8.23 0.02
C VAL A 136 5.36 7.17 -0.54
N LEU A 137 5.92 6.15 -1.19
CA LEU A 137 5.17 5.04 -1.76
C LEU A 137 5.27 3.79 -0.87
N ALA A 138 4.12 3.26 -0.47
CA ALA A 138 3.99 1.97 0.17
C ALA A 138 3.55 0.94 -0.87
N ILE A 139 4.46 0.07 -1.31
CA ILE A 139 4.20 -0.95 -2.34
C ILE A 139 4.57 -2.32 -1.76
N PRO A 140 3.66 -3.00 -1.04
CA PRO A 140 3.87 -4.37 -0.60
C PRO A 140 4.12 -5.28 -1.81
N ALA A 141 4.98 -6.28 -1.64
CA ALA A 141 5.44 -7.14 -2.74
C ALA A 141 4.32 -7.87 -3.50
N GLN A 142 3.26 -8.24 -2.80
CA GLN A 142 2.01 -8.76 -3.36
C GLN A 142 0.84 -7.96 -2.85
N ASP A 143 0.61 -8.01 -1.54
CA ASP A 143 -0.44 -7.29 -0.83
C ASP A 143 -0.04 -6.99 0.61
N THR A 144 -0.80 -6.12 1.26
CA THR A 144 -0.62 -5.75 2.68
C THR A 144 -0.75 -6.97 3.61
N GLU A 145 -1.43 -8.04 3.18
CA GLU A 145 -1.55 -9.29 3.94
C GLU A 145 -0.21 -9.98 4.16
N SER A 146 0.76 -9.78 3.28
CA SER A 146 2.12 -10.29 3.45
C SER A 146 2.78 -9.69 4.69
N TRP A 147 2.66 -8.39 4.90
CA TRP A 147 3.15 -7.71 6.10
C TRP A 147 2.38 -8.14 7.35
N THR A 148 1.05 -8.21 7.23
CA THR A 148 0.17 -8.64 8.33
C THR A 148 0.48 -10.07 8.76
N PHE A 149 0.64 -11.00 7.82
CA PHE A 149 0.95 -12.39 8.12
C PHE A 149 2.33 -12.53 8.80
N THR A 150 3.35 -11.85 8.27
CA THR A 150 4.69 -11.85 8.87
C THR A 150 4.68 -11.31 10.30
N ALA A 151 3.91 -10.26 10.56
CA ALA A 151 3.81 -9.67 11.89
C ALA A 151 3.16 -10.62 12.91
N LEU A 152 2.10 -11.32 12.51
CA LEU A 152 1.32 -12.16 13.41
C LEU A 152 1.87 -13.57 13.54
N PHE A 153 2.57 -14.07 12.53
CA PHE A 153 3.07 -15.46 12.44
C PHE A 153 4.51 -15.50 11.92
N PRO A 154 5.45 -14.80 12.58
CA PRO A 154 6.83 -14.67 12.07
C PRO A 154 7.56 -16.01 11.95
N ASP A 155 7.23 -16.97 12.80
CA ASP A 155 7.88 -18.29 12.85
C ASP A 155 7.19 -19.33 11.95
N ASP A 156 6.19 -18.93 11.16
CA ASP A 156 5.58 -19.84 10.19
C ASP A 156 6.58 -20.18 9.08
N GLU A 157 6.59 -21.45 8.65
CA GLU A 157 7.46 -21.96 7.58
C GLU A 157 7.37 -21.15 6.29
N LEU A 158 6.21 -20.52 6.05
CA LEU A 158 5.98 -19.68 4.88
C LEU A 158 6.89 -18.44 4.92
N CYS A 159 6.98 -17.77 6.08
CA CYS A 159 7.81 -16.57 6.26
C CYS A 159 9.31 -16.87 6.16
N MET A 160 9.70 -18.14 6.31
CA MET A 160 11.09 -18.58 6.25
C MET A 160 11.56 -18.91 4.82
N ARG A 161 10.66 -18.90 3.83
CA ARG A 161 11.00 -19.22 2.45
C ARG A 161 11.75 -18.05 1.80
N PRO A 162 12.87 -18.31 1.08
CA PRO A 162 13.63 -17.26 0.40
C PRO A 162 12.80 -16.44 -0.61
N VAL A 163 11.72 -17.04 -1.12
CA VAL A 163 10.82 -16.42 -2.12
C VAL A 163 9.49 -15.99 -1.51
N TYR A 164 9.43 -15.79 -0.19
CA TYR A 164 8.19 -15.46 0.52
C TYR A 164 7.41 -14.32 -0.13
N GLU A 165 8.08 -13.20 -0.40
CA GLU A 165 7.48 -12.03 -1.02
C GLU A 165 7.05 -12.24 -2.48
N CYS A 166 7.44 -13.36 -3.12
CA CYS A 166 7.06 -13.69 -4.49
C CYS A 166 5.80 -14.58 -4.59
N LEU A 167 5.21 -14.96 -3.47
CA LEU A 167 4.07 -15.88 -3.44
C LEU A 167 2.77 -15.16 -3.81
N ARG A 168 2.30 -15.37 -5.03
CA ARG A 168 1.21 -14.59 -5.65
C ARG A 168 -0.18 -15.17 -5.45
N SER A 169 -0.31 -16.48 -5.24
CA SER A 169 -1.63 -17.12 -5.22
C SER A 169 -1.64 -18.48 -4.52
N GLY A 170 -2.83 -19.02 -4.33
CA GLY A 170 -3.07 -20.37 -3.82
C GLY A 170 -2.82 -20.51 -2.31
N ALA A 171 -2.60 -21.75 -1.87
CA ALA A 171 -2.47 -22.10 -0.44
C ALA A 171 -1.24 -21.48 0.24
N ASN A 172 -0.28 -21.03 -0.53
CA ASN A 172 0.92 -20.36 -0.02
C ASN A 172 0.81 -18.84 0.02
N HIS A 173 -0.29 -18.25 -0.46
CA HIS A 173 -0.49 -16.81 -0.38
C HIS A 173 -0.81 -16.39 1.06
N PRO A 174 -0.14 -15.38 1.64
CA PRO A 174 -0.37 -14.93 3.01
C PRO A 174 -1.83 -14.62 3.33
N GLY A 175 -2.51 -13.87 2.47
CA GLY A 175 -3.92 -13.57 2.62
C GLY A 175 -4.81 -14.81 2.64
N TYR A 176 -4.51 -15.83 1.83
CA TYR A 176 -5.21 -17.11 1.91
C TYR A 176 -4.98 -17.81 3.25
N ARG A 177 -3.74 -17.84 3.75
CA ARG A 177 -3.42 -18.44 5.05
C ARG A 177 -4.24 -17.81 6.18
N LEU A 178 -4.41 -16.49 6.18
CA LEU A 178 -5.22 -15.76 7.17
C LEU A 178 -6.71 -16.16 7.16
N THR A 179 -7.21 -16.84 6.12
CA THR A 179 -8.57 -17.39 6.10
C THR A 179 -8.69 -18.74 6.82
N LEU A 180 -7.60 -19.42 7.12
CA LEU A 180 -7.59 -20.75 7.70
C LEU A 180 -7.78 -20.72 9.21
N LYS A 181 -8.42 -21.77 9.76
CA LYS A 181 -8.65 -21.93 11.20
C LYS A 181 -7.34 -21.92 12.01
N LYS A 182 -6.26 -22.51 11.47
CA LYS A 182 -4.92 -22.53 12.08
C LYS A 182 -4.42 -21.12 12.43
N TYR A 183 -4.79 -20.11 11.65
CA TYR A 183 -4.38 -18.70 11.81
C TYR A 183 -5.52 -17.81 12.35
N GLY A 184 -6.44 -18.40 13.12
CA GLY A 184 -7.53 -17.67 13.76
C GLY A 184 -8.67 -17.25 12.83
N LYS A 185 -8.63 -17.64 11.56
CA LYS A 185 -9.65 -17.27 10.54
C LYS A 185 -9.91 -15.75 10.53
N LEU A 186 -8.84 -14.97 10.53
CA LEU A 186 -8.88 -13.51 10.59
C LEU A 186 -9.57 -12.91 9.36
N LEU A 187 -9.38 -13.53 8.19
CA LEU A 187 -10.04 -13.16 6.95
C LEU A 187 -11.12 -14.18 6.57
N ARG A 188 -11.98 -13.79 5.67
CA ARG A 188 -13.03 -14.66 5.13
C ARG A 188 -12.83 -14.87 3.63
N ARG A 189 -13.22 -16.04 3.16
CA ARG A 189 -13.28 -16.32 1.72
C ARG A 189 -14.73 -16.48 1.31
N THR A 190 -15.19 -15.67 0.34
CA THR A 190 -16.55 -15.72 -0.21
C THR A 190 -16.41 -15.59 -1.71
N ASP A 191 -17.01 -16.52 -2.47
CA ASP A 191 -16.99 -16.55 -3.94
C ASP A 191 -15.58 -16.42 -4.54
N GLY A 192 -14.62 -17.12 -3.94
CA GLY A 192 -13.22 -17.11 -4.37
C GLY A 192 -12.42 -15.87 -3.91
N GLN A 193 -13.07 -14.82 -3.44
CA GLN A 193 -12.45 -13.59 -2.99
C GLN A 193 -12.17 -13.59 -1.50
N ILE A 194 -11.05 -12.97 -1.11
CA ILE A 194 -10.71 -12.72 0.29
C ILE A 194 -11.41 -11.43 0.73
N LYS A 195 -12.24 -11.54 1.75
CA LYS A 195 -12.89 -10.40 2.39
C LYS A 195 -12.11 -10.02 3.65
N LYS A 196 -11.80 -8.74 3.78
CA LYS A 196 -11.01 -8.13 4.84
C LYS A 196 -11.93 -7.35 5.80
N PRO A 197 -12.44 -7.94 6.91
CA PRO A 197 -13.33 -7.22 7.82
C PRO A 197 -12.57 -6.10 8.53
N GLU A 198 -13.00 -4.85 8.37
CA GLU A 198 -12.34 -3.68 8.92
C GLU A 198 -12.14 -3.78 10.45
N ARG A 199 -13.16 -4.26 11.18
CA ARG A 199 -13.05 -4.43 12.63
C ARG A 199 -11.92 -5.38 13.06
N VAL A 200 -11.57 -6.37 12.21
CA VAL A 200 -10.43 -7.27 12.49
C VAL A 200 -9.14 -6.48 12.35
N TYR A 201 -9.02 -5.67 11.30
CA TYR A 201 -7.85 -4.83 11.08
C TYR A 201 -7.69 -3.74 12.15
N GLN A 202 -8.78 -3.20 12.71
CA GLN A 202 -8.70 -2.31 13.88
C GLN A 202 -7.99 -2.97 15.07
N THR A 203 -8.15 -4.29 15.23
CA THR A 203 -7.51 -5.06 16.31
C THR A 203 -6.08 -5.48 15.98
N ILE A 204 -5.81 -5.87 14.73
CA ILE A 204 -4.49 -6.43 14.37
C ILE A 204 -3.49 -5.37 13.88
N ALA A 205 -3.92 -4.24 13.35
CA ALA A 205 -3.01 -3.21 12.87
C ALA A 205 -2.02 -2.69 13.95
N PRO A 206 -2.41 -2.48 15.21
CA PRO A 206 -1.46 -2.18 16.28
C PRO A 206 -0.42 -3.29 16.48
N GLN A 207 -0.82 -4.57 16.36
CA GLN A 207 0.11 -5.70 16.49
C GLN A 207 1.11 -5.73 15.32
N VAL A 208 0.66 -5.39 14.10
CA VAL A 208 1.55 -5.24 12.94
C VAL A 208 2.60 -4.15 13.21
N ALA A 209 2.19 -3.01 13.75
CA ALA A 209 3.10 -1.92 14.09
C ALA A 209 4.11 -2.33 15.19
N GLU A 210 3.67 -3.05 16.22
CA GLU A 210 4.59 -3.54 17.27
C GLU A 210 5.60 -4.55 16.72
N ALA A 211 5.20 -5.42 15.80
CA ALA A 211 6.07 -6.39 15.15
C ALA A 211 6.81 -5.83 13.93
N TRP A 212 6.75 -4.51 13.66
CA TRP A 212 7.26 -3.93 12.42
C TRP A 212 8.74 -4.18 12.16
N LYS A 213 9.55 -4.25 13.21
CA LYS A 213 10.96 -4.65 13.09
C LYS A 213 11.10 -6.01 12.40
N THR A 214 10.33 -7.01 12.82
CA THR A 214 10.34 -8.34 12.21
C THR A 214 9.81 -8.32 10.78
N VAL A 215 8.79 -7.49 10.51
CA VAL A 215 8.24 -7.36 9.15
C VAL A 215 9.29 -6.80 8.19
N ARG A 216 9.99 -5.73 8.56
CA ARG A 216 11.03 -5.13 7.70
C ARG A 216 12.27 -6.03 7.51
N GLU A 217 12.59 -6.86 8.47
CA GLU A 217 13.68 -7.85 8.35
C GLU A 217 13.37 -8.98 7.35
N ARG A 218 12.09 -9.27 7.10
CA ARG A 218 11.64 -10.37 6.24
C ARG A 218 10.99 -9.92 4.94
N CYS A 219 10.52 -8.69 4.88
CA CYS A 219 9.81 -8.12 3.74
C CYS A 219 10.60 -6.91 3.21
N SER A 220 11.26 -7.08 2.08
CA SER A 220 12.14 -6.07 1.48
C SER A 220 11.39 -4.77 1.16
N GLN A 221 10.10 -4.87 0.80
CA GLN A 221 9.29 -3.69 0.51
C GLN A 221 8.81 -2.97 1.78
N ALA A 222 8.73 -3.66 2.92
CA ALA A 222 8.50 -3.01 4.22
C ALA A 222 9.76 -2.26 4.68
N GLU A 223 10.95 -2.83 4.45
CA GLU A 223 12.22 -2.15 4.70
C GLU A 223 12.36 -0.89 3.84
N GLN A 224 12.09 -1.00 2.53
CA GLN A 224 12.13 0.14 1.61
C GLN A 224 11.16 1.25 2.05
N PHE A 225 9.91 0.89 2.38
CA PHE A 225 8.93 1.84 2.88
C PHE A 225 9.41 2.54 4.16
N THR A 226 10.03 1.79 5.07
CA THR A 226 10.58 2.36 6.31
C THR A 226 11.68 3.38 6.02
N GLN A 227 12.63 3.03 5.16
CA GLN A 227 13.73 3.93 4.76
C GLN A 227 13.17 5.22 4.11
N ASP A 228 12.18 5.07 3.21
CA ASP A 228 11.55 6.22 2.55
C ASP A 228 10.86 7.13 3.60
N VAL A 229 10.20 6.57 4.61
CA VAL A 229 9.56 7.34 5.69
C VAL A 229 10.59 8.02 6.60
N GLU A 230 11.64 7.30 7.02
CA GLU A 230 12.68 7.81 7.91
C GLU A 230 13.49 8.97 7.29
N GLN A 231 13.56 9.07 5.97
CA GLN A 231 14.17 10.21 5.27
C GLN A 231 13.35 11.50 5.38
N HIS A 232 12.08 11.42 5.77
CA HIS A 232 11.14 12.56 5.80
C HIS A 232 10.56 12.84 7.19
N ALA A 233 10.96 12.05 8.21
CA ALA A 233 10.47 12.15 9.59
C ALA A 233 11.26 13.13 10.47
#